data_44fba6dadfb73da10577c21f7eeeac59
#
_entry.id   44fba6dadfb73da10577c21f7eeeac59
#
_cell.length_a   1.000
_cell.length_b   1.000
_cell.length_c   1.000
_cell.angle_alpha   90.00
_cell.angle_beta   90.00
_cell.angle_gamma   90.00
#
_symmetry.space_group_name_H-M   'P 1'
#
loop_
_entity.id
_entity.type
_entity.pdbx_description
1 polymer ?
#
loop_
_entity_poly.entity_id
_entity_poly.type
_entity_poly.pdbx_seq_one_letter_code
_entity_poly.pdbx_strand_id
1 'polypeptide(L)'
;HRSIGLDVTLQVQMDAAEVRQRFQAPLLRPVLDMAEVWFQQRPEVTFHDPLAAVSLFDDHVCTFERGQVDVELASAHLPGMTYFTAQPQGPHEVAMKVDPDRFFAEYFGVTAGG
;
A
#
# COMPACT_ATOMS: atom_id res chain seq x y z
N HIS A 1 -9.82 3.28 -13.25
CA HIS A 1 -9.56 2.51 -12.03
C HIS A 1 -8.04 2.37 -11.83
N ARG A 2 -7.57 2.63 -10.62
CA ARG A 2 -6.15 2.50 -10.24
C ARG A 2 -6.03 1.42 -9.17
N SER A 3 -5.13 0.47 -9.38
CA SER A 3 -4.87 -0.66 -8.46
C SER A 3 -3.43 -0.65 -7.98
N ILE A 4 -3.23 -0.98 -6.71
CA ILE A 4 -1.91 -1.22 -6.13
C ILE A 4 -1.93 -2.64 -5.56
N GLY A 5 -1.23 -3.55 -6.24
CA GLY A 5 -1.20 -4.97 -5.89
C GLY A 5 -0.38 -5.29 -4.64
N LEU A 6 -0.53 -6.50 -4.11
CA LEU A 6 0.22 -6.95 -2.93
C LEU A 6 1.73 -6.99 -3.17
N ASP A 7 2.16 -7.29 -4.39
CA ASP A 7 3.55 -7.28 -4.82
C ASP A 7 4.22 -5.91 -4.64
N VAL A 8 3.43 -4.83 -4.73
CA VAL A 8 3.88 -3.46 -4.51
C VAL A 8 3.73 -3.06 -3.04
N THR A 9 2.57 -3.29 -2.43
CA THR A 9 2.31 -2.87 -1.04
C THR A 9 3.18 -3.60 -0.02
N LEU A 10 3.56 -4.86 -0.27
CA LEU A 10 4.47 -5.63 0.58
C LEU A 10 5.90 -5.05 0.65
N GLN A 11 6.24 -4.09 -0.20
CA GLN A 11 7.51 -3.37 -0.14
C GLN A 11 7.48 -2.20 0.85
N VAL A 12 6.30 -1.85 1.38
CA VAL A 12 6.12 -0.73 2.32
C VAL A 12 5.80 -1.28 3.70
N GLN A 13 6.84 -1.62 4.43
CA GLN A 13 6.76 -2.25 5.75
C GLN A 13 7.54 -1.46 6.78
N MET A 14 7.15 -1.61 8.04
CA MET A 14 7.84 -1.01 9.19
C MET A 14 7.82 -2.00 10.34
N ASP A 15 8.97 -2.21 10.97
CA ASP A 15 9.07 -3.09 12.13
C ASP A 15 8.42 -2.47 13.38
N ALA A 16 8.10 -3.33 14.35
CA ALA A 16 7.42 -2.93 15.57
C ALA A 16 8.19 -1.88 16.39
N ALA A 17 9.54 -1.95 16.38
CA ALA A 17 10.35 -1.00 17.14
C ALA A 17 10.28 0.40 16.51
N GLU A 18 10.37 0.48 15.20
CA GLU A 18 10.24 1.73 14.46
C GLU A 18 8.83 2.31 14.55
N VAL A 19 7.77 1.47 14.46
CA VAL A 19 6.38 1.91 14.67
C VAL A 19 6.23 2.55 16.06
N ARG A 20 6.72 1.90 17.12
CA ARG A 20 6.67 2.45 18.48
C ARG A 20 7.39 3.77 18.60
N GLN A 21 8.49 3.93 17.89
CA GLN A 21 9.26 5.18 17.89
C GLN A 21 8.55 6.32 17.13
N ARG A 22 7.96 6.02 15.98
CA ARG A 22 7.42 7.03 15.06
C ARG A 22 5.96 7.39 15.32
N PHE A 23 5.14 6.49 15.90
CA PHE A 23 3.70 6.71 16.09
C PHE A 23 3.39 7.45 17.40
N GLN A 24 4.11 8.55 17.67
CA GLN A 24 3.94 9.33 18.89
C GLN A 24 2.97 10.51 18.75
N ALA A 25 2.68 10.95 17.55
CA ALA A 25 1.72 12.02 17.30
C ALA A 25 0.30 11.62 17.78
N PRO A 26 -0.52 12.57 18.28
CA PRO A 26 -1.86 12.28 18.79
C PRO A 26 -2.75 11.51 17.82
N LEU A 27 -2.63 11.80 16.51
CA LEU A 27 -3.38 11.12 15.46
C LEU A 27 -2.97 9.64 15.29
N LEU A 28 -1.71 9.30 15.55
CA LEU A 28 -1.16 7.96 15.39
C LEU A 28 -1.22 7.09 16.65
N ARG A 29 -1.49 7.68 17.82
CA ARG A 29 -1.55 6.93 19.09
C ARG A 29 -2.60 5.80 19.06
N PRO A 30 -3.85 6.03 18.63
CA PRO A 30 -4.84 4.93 18.53
C PRO A 30 -4.39 3.84 17.55
N VAL A 31 -3.68 4.20 16.49
CA VAL A 31 -3.14 3.22 15.51
C VAL A 31 -2.04 2.39 16.16
N LEU A 32 -1.16 3.01 16.96
CA LEU A 32 -0.15 2.27 17.74
C LEU A 32 -0.79 1.29 18.72
N ASP A 33 -1.82 1.71 19.45
CA ASP A 33 -2.51 0.85 20.42
C ASP A 33 -3.12 -0.40 19.72
N MET A 34 -3.69 -0.23 18.53
CA MET A 34 -4.16 -1.35 17.70
C MET A 34 -3.00 -2.21 17.17
N ALA A 35 -1.91 -1.59 16.75
CA ALA A 35 -0.74 -2.29 16.24
C ALA A 35 -0.06 -3.14 17.32
N GLU A 36 -0.12 -2.76 18.61
CA GLU A 36 0.43 -3.57 19.72
C GLU A 36 -0.28 -4.93 19.85
N VAL A 37 -1.55 -5.02 19.50
CA VAL A 37 -2.26 -6.31 19.43
C VAL A 37 -1.74 -7.16 18.28
N TRP A 38 -1.51 -6.53 17.13
CA TRP A 38 -0.92 -7.18 15.94
C TRP A 38 0.49 -7.70 16.20
N PHE A 39 1.32 -6.92 16.90
CA PHE A 39 2.71 -7.27 17.22
C PHE A 39 2.86 -8.47 18.18
N GLN A 40 1.79 -8.96 18.79
CA GLN A 40 1.81 -10.23 19.52
C GLN A 40 2.02 -11.44 18.59
N GLN A 41 1.75 -11.30 17.30
CA GLN A 41 1.80 -12.39 16.31
C GLN A 41 2.69 -12.08 15.11
N ARG A 42 2.98 -10.81 14.85
CA ARG A 42 3.74 -10.34 13.68
C ARG A 42 4.78 -9.30 14.10
N PRO A 43 6.00 -9.35 13.52
CA PRO A 43 7.07 -8.42 13.89
C PRO A 43 6.96 -7.05 13.21
N GLU A 44 6.08 -6.90 12.21
CA GLU A 44 6.00 -5.73 11.34
C GLU A 44 4.57 -5.43 10.92
N VAL A 45 4.34 -4.22 10.45
CA VAL A 45 3.11 -3.81 9.75
C VAL A 45 3.42 -3.51 8.28
N THR A 46 2.46 -3.80 7.40
CA THR A 46 2.50 -3.43 6.00
C THR A 46 1.47 -2.33 5.74
N PHE A 47 1.86 -1.30 5.02
CA PHE A 47 1.03 -0.11 4.76
C PHE A 47 0.21 -0.27 3.47
N HIS A 48 -0.69 -1.27 3.43
CA HIS A 48 -1.53 -1.55 2.25
C HIS A 48 -2.44 -0.37 1.90
N ASP A 49 -3.42 -0.10 2.73
CA ASP A 49 -4.41 0.97 2.50
C ASP A 49 -3.81 2.37 2.61
N PRO A 50 -2.85 2.65 3.52
CA PRO A 50 -2.20 3.95 3.54
C PRO A 50 -1.45 4.28 2.26
N LEU A 51 -0.80 3.30 1.61
CA LEU A 51 -0.15 3.52 0.31
C LEU A 51 -1.18 3.89 -0.77
N ALA A 52 -2.31 3.20 -0.80
CA ALA A 52 -3.39 3.53 -1.72
C ALA A 52 -3.92 4.95 -1.48
N ALA A 53 -4.08 5.35 -0.21
CA ALA A 53 -4.50 6.70 0.15
C ALA A 53 -3.49 7.78 -0.28
N VAL A 54 -2.19 7.58 -0.02
CA VAL A 54 -1.14 8.53 -0.43
C VAL A 54 -1.10 8.69 -1.95
N SER A 55 -1.33 7.62 -2.71
CA SER A 55 -1.35 7.69 -4.18
C SER A 55 -2.46 8.56 -4.78
N LEU A 56 -3.43 9.01 -3.97
CA LEU A 56 -4.45 9.98 -4.39
C LEU A 56 -3.92 11.43 -4.38
N PHE A 57 -2.87 11.70 -3.64
CA PHE A 57 -2.33 13.03 -3.42
C PHE A 57 -0.92 13.19 -3.98
N ASP A 58 -0.19 12.09 -4.15
CA ASP A 58 1.15 12.07 -4.72
C ASP A 58 1.26 11.04 -5.86
N ASP A 59 1.22 11.54 -7.10
CA ASP A 59 1.31 10.71 -8.31
C ASP A 59 2.71 10.07 -8.50
N HIS A 60 3.71 10.49 -7.72
CA HIS A 60 5.08 9.99 -7.84
C HIS A 60 5.44 8.91 -6.79
N VAL A 61 4.53 8.61 -5.84
CA VAL A 61 4.76 7.57 -4.83
C VAL A 61 4.82 6.18 -5.45
N CYS A 62 4.09 5.96 -6.54
CA CYS A 62 4.13 4.74 -7.35
C CYS A 62 4.38 5.06 -8.81
N THR A 63 4.97 4.10 -9.52
CA THR A 63 4.99 4.10 -10.98
C THR A 63 3.85 3.23 -11.48
N PHE A 64 2.99 3.78 -12.31
CA PHE A 64 1.81 3.10 -12.85
C PHE A 64 1.99 2.75 -14.32
N GLU A 65 1.46 1.61 -14.72
CA GLU A 65 1.32 1.22 -16.12
C GLU A 65 -0.17 1.08 -16.47
N ARG A 66 -0.52 1.56 -17.67
CA ARG A 66 -1.90 1.51 -18.17
C ARG A 66 -2.18 0.21 -18.90
N GLY A 67 -3.35 -0.37 -18.67
CA GLY A 67 -3.73 -1.62 -19.32
C GLY A 67 -5.14 -2.11 -18.99
N GLN A 68 -5.34 -3.38 -19.24
CA GLN A 68 -6.53 -4.13 -18.91
C GLN A 68 -6.27 -5.05 -17.72
N VAL A 69 -7.13 -5.00 -16.72
CA VAL A 69 -7.18 -5.97 -15.62
C VAL A 69 -8.39 -6.87 -15.84
N ASP A 70 -8.16 -8.16 -15.82
CA ASP A 70 -9.22 -9.18 -15.93
C ASP A 70 -9.19 -10.09 -14.71
N VAL A 71 -10.33 -10.73 -14.45
CA VAL A 71 -10.50 -11.69 -13.34
C VAL A 71 -10.87 -13.05 -13.93
N GLU A 72 -10.11 -14.07 -13.54
CA GLU A 72 -10.42 -15.46 -13.93
C GLU A 72 -11.65 -15.97 -13.19
N LEU A 73 -12.70 -16.31 -13.91
CA LEU A 73 -13.97 -16.75 -13.35
C LEU A 73 -14.33 -18.21 -13.72
N ALA A 74 -13.67 -18.77 -14.74
CA ALA A 74 -14.04 -20.08 -15.30
C ALA A 74 -13.13 -21.22 -14.82
N SER A 75 -11.92 -20.95 -14.39
CA SER A 75 -10.97 -21.96 -13.93
C SER A 75 -11.42 -22.62 -12.62
N ALA A 76 -11.38 -23.95 -12.58
CA ALA A 76 -11.64 -24.71 -11.36
C ALA A 76 -10.52 -24.57 -10.30
N HIS A 77 -9.32 -24.11 -10.70
CA HIS A 77 -8.14 -24.05 -9.83
C HIS A 77 -7.72 -22.64 -9.45
N LEU A 78 -8.11 -21.63 -10.24
CA LEU A 78 -7.65 -20.26 -10.10
C LEU A 78 -8.82 -19.24 -10.09
N PRO A 79 -9.97 -19.54 -9.48
CA PRO A 79 -11.08 -18.60 -9.47
C PRO A 79 -10.69 -17.35 -8.69
N GLY A 80 -10.99 -16.18 -9.26
CA GLY A 80 -10.67 -14.89 -8.66
C GLY A 80 -9.22 -14.39 -8.88
N MET A 81 -8.39 -15.16 -9.58
CA MET A 81 -7.07 -14.67 -9.97
C MET A 81 -7.20 -13.45 -10.88
N THR A 82 -6.51 -12.38 -10.52
CA THR A 82 -6.41 -11.18 -11.37
C THR A 82 -5.15 -11.24 -12.21
N TYR A 83 -5.23 -10.78 -13.46
CA TYR A 83 -4.07 -10.61 -14.32
C TYR A 83 -4.15 -9.32 -15.09
N PHE A 84 -2.97 -8.78 -15.42
CA PHE A 84 -2.82 -7.49 -16.08
C PHE A 84 -2.18 -7.68 -17.46
N THR A 85 -2.75 -6.99 -18.44
CA THR A 85 -2.20 -6.90 -19.80
C THR A 85 -1.93 -5.44 -20.12
N ALA A 86 -0.67 -5.09 -20.35
CA ALA A 86 -0.27 -3.73 -20.71
C ALA A 86 -0.95 -3.30 -22.02
N GLN A 87 -1.65 -2.17 -22.00
CA GLN A 87 -2.36 -1.62 -23.14
C GLN A 87 -2.47 -0.09 -22.99
N PRO A 88 -1.86 0.71 -23.88
CA PRO A 88 -1.82 2.16 -23.73
C PRO A 88 -3.17 2.86 -23.62
N GLN A 89 -4.21 2.26 -24.22
CA GLN A 89 -5.59 2.77 -24.16
C GLN A 89 -6.47 2.03 -23.15
N GLY A 90 -5.88 1.15 -22.32
CA GLY A 90 -6.62 0.40 -21.31
C GLY A 90 -7.27 1.30 -20.26
N PRO A 91 -8.39 0.87 -19.66
CA PRO A 91 -9.15 1.66 -18.70
C PRO A 91 -8.53 1.66 -17.30
N HIS A 92 -7.55 0.78 -17.03
CA HIS A 92 -6.97 0.59 -15.71
C HIS A 92 -5.53 1.13 -15.65
N GLU A 93 -5.12 1.54 -14.46
CA GLU A 93 -3.73 1.81 -14.10
C GLU A 93 -3.33 0.86 -12.96
N VAL A 94 -2.20 0.18 -13.11
CA VAL A 94 -1.69 -0.76 -12.11
C VAL A 94 -0.30 -0.30 -11.67
N ALA A 95 -0.09 -0.23 -10.35
CA ALA A 95 1.22 0.11 -9.81
C ALA A 95 2.22 -1.02 -10.11
N MET A 96 3.37 -0.65 -10.66
CA MET A 96 4.49 -1.55 -10.96
C MET A 96 5.64 -1.42 -9.97
N LYS A 97 5.77 -0.23 -9.37
CA LYS A 97 6.83 0.09 -8.39
C LYS A 97 6.30 1.08 -7.38
N VAL A 98 6.93 1.09 -6.21
CA VAL A 98 6.72 2.07 -5.16
C VAL A 98 8.06 2.69 -4.75
N ASP A 99 8.01 3.93 -4.29
CA ASP A 99 9.09 4.59 -3.55
C ASP A 99 8.71 4.62 -2.06
N PRO A 100 9.23 3.68 -1.23
CA PRO A 100 8.89 3.61 0.20
C PRO A 100 9.34 4.85 0.98
N ASP A 101 10.50 5.43 0.64
CA ASP A 101 11.00 6.62 1.36
C ASP A 101 10.08 7.82 1.11
N ARG A 102 9.64 8.00 -0.13
CA ARG A 102 8.67 9.03 -0.48
C ARG A 102 7.32 8.78 0.21
N PHE A 103 6.85 7.54 0.21
CA PHE A 103 5.62 7.19 0.93
C PHE A 103 5.71 7.57 2.41
N PHE A 104 6.78 7.19 3.11
CA PHE A 104 6.92 7.49 4.53
C PHE A 104 7.08 9.00 4.79
N ALA A 105 7.74 9.72 3.90
CA ALA A 105 7.85 11.19 4.00
C ALA A 105 6.46 11.84 3.95
N GLU A 106 5.63 11.48 2.98
CA GLU A 106 4.26 12.00 2.84
C GLU A 106 3.36 11.54 4.01
N TYR A 107 3.36 10.26 4.32
CA TYR A 107 2.53 9.70 5.39
C TYR A 107 2.78 10.39 6.73
N PHE A 108 4.05 10.51 7.15
CA PHE A 108 4.39 11.16 8.41
C PHE A 108 4.34 12.69 8.31
N GLY A 109 4.56 13.28 7.14
CA GLY A 109 4.37 14.71 6.92
C GLY A 109 2.95 15.15 7.25
N VAL A 110 1.96 14.34 6.88
CA VAL A 110 0.53 14.63 7.16
C VAL A 110 0.12 14.18 8.56
N THR A 111 0.57 13.00 9.01
CA THR A 111 0.03 12.38 10.25
C THR A 111 0.77 12.80 11.51
N ALA A 112 2.03 13.21 11.42
CA ALA A 112 2.87 13.57 12.56
C ALA A 112 3.36 15.03 12.51
N GLY A 113 3.28 15.69 11.37
CA GLY A 113 3.83 17.04 11.15
C GLY A 113 2.80 18.17 11.21
N GLY A 114 1.55 17.86 11.56
CA GLY A 114 0.50 18.87 11.75
C GLY A 114 0.67 19.64 13.04
#